data_48e799e720fb5bc9594ef3345dd4735c
#
_entry.id   48e799e720fb5bc9594ef3345dd4735c
#
_cell.length_a   1.000
_cell.length_b   1.000
_cell.length_c   1.000
_cell.angle_alpha   90.00
_cell.angle_beta   90.00
_cell.angle_gamma   90.00
#
_symmetry.space_group_name_H-M   'P 1'
#
loop_
_entity.id
_entity.type
_entity.pdbx_description
1 polymer ?
#
loop_
_entity_poly.entity_id
_entity_poly.type
_entity_poly.pdbx_seq_one_letter_code
_entity_poly.pdbx_strand_id
1 'polypeptide(L)'
;MVKADTCILVIGDTDVGRRVCSALIARGIRTLHLGDPSDRELSAALTPEVEGVAVMLHDDIRALRYGLIAEHLRPGIRLFVGMFDRTVRQQLESAVSNCVVLSPAAISVPTMVAAAIAPNVASIRRRDQATDRSWVSISTEQTTGIQPWKIPLSLRANGIRGIALGQFRSYDAGSTTLLAGAFGLVLIIAIDTLVGLTHASGLRALYDATRTVATISSPDLPDSAGVLIWATIAAIVVMGFTAMFAAGIVNHLLSGRHVTLVGRRVVPRSGHVIVAGMGQVGLRLAQELRSIGVAVVGIERDPQAPGLVIARASGVPVIIANASSQEALKRAGASRAIAIVAAGSEERENIAVAVTALAGRPGARVVLRAGSDDAITETTSLFQIGAVIDVSGLTAVFVAESMIGSKPYAVFPTATSFASLHAETLEVSDLGSAPARCDCSL
;
A
#
# COMPACT_ATOMS: atom_id res chain seq x y z
N MET A 1 31.48 -15.27 -16.05
CA MET A 1 32.00 -16.46 -15.37
C MET A 1 32.41 -16.04 -13.95
N VAL A 2 31.72 -16.53 -12.93
CA VAL A 2 32.08 -16.32 -11.52
C VAL A 2 33.33 -17.13 -11.24
N LYS A 3 34.34 -16.52 -10.63
CA LYS A 3 35.55 -17.26 -10.21
C LYS A 3 35.15 -18.31 -9.17
N ALA A 4 35.73 -19.50 -9.26
CA ALA A 4 35.43 -20.63 -8.38
C ALA A 4 35.69 -20.38 -6.88
N ASP A 5 36.32 -19.26 -6.52
CA ASP A 5 36.71 -18.87 -5.15
C ASP A 5 35.98 -17.61 -4.62
N THR A 6 34.89 -17.19 -5.29
CA THR A 6 34.14 -16.01 -4.85
C THR A 6 33.45 -16.26 -3.50
N CYS A 7 33.74 -15.41 -2.52
CA CYS A 7 33.08 -15.40 -1.22
C CYS A 7 32.21 -14.14 -1.06
N ILE A 8 30.97 -14.30 -0.60
CA ILE A 8 30.05 -13.21 -0.32
C ILE A 8 29.73 -13.20 1.19
N LEU A 9 29.84 -12.03 1.79
CA LEU A 9 29.43 -11.80 3.18
C LEU A 9 27.97 -11.34 3.19
N VAL A 10 27.12 -12.03 3.96
CA VAL A 10 25.74 -11.63 4.21
C VAL A 10 25.61 -11.16 5.65
N ILE A 11 25.10 -9.96 5.89
CA ILE A 11 24.90 -9.39 7.23
C ILE A 11 23.40 -9.21 7.47
N GLY A 12 22.92 -9.76 8.57
CA GLY A 12 21.54 -9.61 9.03
C GLY A 12 20.82 -10.94 9.20
N ASP A 13 20.27 -11.14 10.39
CA ASP A 13 19.49 -12.33 10.77
C ASP A 13 18.00 -12.14 10.45
N THR A 14 17.72 -11.66 9.25
CA THR A 14 16.37 -11.51 8.71
C THR A 14 16.02 -12.70 7.83
N ASP A 15 14.72 -12.94 7.62
CA ASP A 15 14.26 -13.97 6.68
C ASP A 15 14.89 -13.78 5.28
N VAL A 16 14.94 -12.55 4.82
CA VAL A 16 15.60 -12.21 3.54
C VAL A 16 17.08 -12.52 3.56
N GLY A 17 17.82 -12.17 4.63
CA GLY A 17 19.25 -12.45 4.77
C GLY A 17 19.57 -13.94 4.72
N ARG A 18 18.82 -14.75 5.44
CA ARG A 18 18.96 -16.22 5.45
C ARG A 18 18.67 -16.83 4.07
N ARG A 19 17.67 -16.32 3.35
CA ARG A 19 17.35 -16.78 1.99
C ARG A 19 18.35 -16.29 0.95
N VAL A 20 18.94 -15.10 1.11
CA VAL A 20 20.07 -14.65 0.27
C VAL A 20 21.24 -15.60 0.40
N CYS A 21 21.55 -16.00 1.64
CA CYS A 21 22.61 -16.97 1.92
C CYS A 21 22.36 -18.30 1.17
N SER A 22 21.17 -18.88 1.32
CA SER A 22 20.78 -20.10 0.60
C SER A 22 20.81 -19.95 -0.91
N ALA A 23 20.33 -18.83 -1.42
CA ALA A 23 20.33 -18.55 -2.86
C ALA A 23 21.73 -18.48 -3.45
N LEU A 24 22.70 -17.95 -2.71
CA LEU A 24 24.10 -17.89 -3.09
C LEU A 24 24.77 -19.28 -3.03
N ILE A 25 24.52 -20.02 -1.95
CA ILE A 25 25.03 -21.40 -1.77
C ILE A 25 24.52 -22.31 -2.88
N ALA A 26 23.23 -22.22 -3.23
CA ALA A 26 22.64 -23.02 -4.32
C ALA A 26 23.30 -22.73 -5.69
N ARG A 27 23.95 -21.56 -5.87
CA ARG A 27 24.74 -21.19 -7.05
C ARG A 27 26.23 -21.55 -6.94
N GLY A 28 26.61 -22.28 -5.88
CA GLY A 28 28.00 -22.67 -5.65
C GLY A 28 28.89 -21.54 -5.15
N ILE A 29 28.31 -20.45 -4.61
CA ILE A 29 29.05 -19.34 -4.05
C ILE A 29 29.34 -19.60 -2.57
N ARG A 30 30.60 -19.48 -2.17
CA ARG A 30 30.96 -19.53 -0.74
C ARG A 30 30.38 -18.32 -0.02
N THR A 31 29.63 -18.57 1.04
CA THR A 31 28.88 -17.51 1.72
C THR A 31 29.24 -17.54 3.22
N LEU A 32 29.56 -16.36 3.75
CA LEU A 32 29.73 -16.12 5.17
C LEU A 32 28.52 -15.33 5.67
N HIS A 33 27.87 -15.82 6.75
CA HIS A 33 26.68 -15.17 7.30
C HIS A 33 26.94 -14.67 8.72
N LEU A 34 26.68 -13.37 8.95
CA LEU A 34 26.78 -12.73 10.26
C LEU A 34 25.45 -12.06 10.60
N GLY A 35 24.88 -12.38 11.76
CA GLY A 35 23.58 -11.83 12.19
C GLY A 35 23.68 -10.36 12.57
N ASP A 36 24.51 -10.05 13.56
CA ASP A 36 24.70 -8.70 14.10
C ASP A 36 26.16 -8.53 14.56
N PRO A 37 27.11 -8.43 13.61
CA PRO A 37 28.52 -8.43 13.94
C PRO A 37 28.95 -7.14 14.65
N SER A 38 29.86 -7.27 15.61
CA SER A 38 30.65 -6.14 16.10
C SER A 38 31.63 -5.65 15.03
N ASP A 39 32.14 -4.43 15.17
CA ASP A 39 33.13 -3.88 14.23
C ASP A 39 34.37 -4.75 14.09
N ARG A 40 34.79 -5.41 15.18
CA ARG A 40 35.91 -6.35 15.18
C ARG A 40 35.61 -7.63 14.37
N GLU A 41 34.41 -8.20 14.53
CA GLU A 41 34.00 -9.39 13.79
C GLU A 41 33.82 -9.07 12.32
N LEU A 42 33.22 -7.90 11.98
CA LEU A 42 33.07 -7.45 10.62
C LEU A 42 34.43 -7.24 9.95
N SER A 43 35.39 -6.60 10.65
CA SER A 43 36.75 -6.41 10.15
C SER A 43 37.49 -7.73 9.94
N ALA A 44 37.33 -8.71 10.84
CA ALA A 44 37.89 -10.03 10.68
C ALA A 44 37.29 -10.85 9.54
N ALA A 45 35.97 -10.66 9.27
CA ALA A 45 35.25 -11.34 8.21
C ALA A 45 35.56 -10.77 6.82
N LEU A 46 35.91 -9.49 6.67
CA LEU A 46 36.21 -8.82 5.42
C LEU A 46 37.62 -9.15 4.90
N THR A 47 37.92 -10.44 4.77
CA THR A 47 39.16 -10.93 4.19
C THR A 47 39.30 -10.57 2.70
N PRO A 48 40.51 -10.64 2.12
CA PRO A 48 40.72 -10.42 0.67
C PRO A 48 39.88 -11.31 -0.27
N GLU A 49 39.40 -12.44 0.22
CA GLU A 49 38.57 -13.40 -0.53
C GLU A 49 37.11 -12.95 -0.67
N VAL A 50 36.65 -12.02 0.19
CA VAL A 50 35.27 -11.51 0.14
C VAL A 50 35.16 -10.49 -1.00
N GLU A 51 34.42 -10.82 -2.04
CA GLU A 51 34.23 -9.97 -3.24
C GLU A 51 32.98 -9.09 -3.15
N GLY A 52 32.07 -9.36 -2.18
CA GLY A 52 30.88 -8.56 -1.99
C GLY A 52 30.22 -8.73 -0.63
N VAL A 53 29.44 -7.72 -0.25
CA VAL A 53 28.70 -7.67 1.01
C VAL A 53 27.23 -7.38 0.74
N ALA A 54 26.34 -8.22 1.29
CA ALA A 54 24.89 -8.01 1.27
C ALA A 54 24.41 -7.71 2.69
N VAL A 55 23.89 -6.50 2.92
CA VAL A 55 23.36 -6.07 4.22
C VAL A 55 21.83 -6.12 4.19
N MET A 56 21.24 -7.05 4.95
CA MET A 56 19.81 -7.33 4.97
C MET A 56 19.22 -7.16 6.38
N LEU A 57 19.05 -5.91 6.79
CA LEU A 57 18.54 -5.53 8.11
C LEU A 57 17.18 -4.82 8.00
N HIS A 58 16.43 -4.80 9.11
CA HIS A 58 15.20 -4.00 9.23
C HIS A 58 15.48 -2.55 9.64
N ASP A 59 16.62 -2.29 10.26
CA ASP A 59 17.04 -0.97 10.73
C ASP A 59 17.96 -0.31 9.69
N ASP A 60 17.45 0.73 9.04
CA ASP A 60 18.15 1.46 7.99
C ASP A 60 19.41 2.17 8.48
N ILE A 61 19.44 2.62 9.76
CA ILE A 61 20.61 3.30 10.33
C ILE A 61 21.75 2.30 10.53
N ARG A 62 21.42 1.10 11.03
CA ARG A 62 22.41 0.02 11.18
C ARG A 62 22.88 -0.49 9.82
N ALA A 63 21.96 -0.62 8.86
CA ALA A 63 22.30 -1.01 7.50
C ALA A 63 23.26 -0.01 6.84
N LEU A 64 23.01 1.29 7.01
CA LEU A 64 23.91 2.38 6.57
C LEU A 64 25.30 2.22 7.22
N ARG A 65 25.34 2.04 8.55
CA ARG A 65 26.60 1.89 9.28
C ARG A 65 27.44 0.72 8.73
N TYR A 66 26.85 -0.46 8.58
CA TYR A 66 27.58 -1.61 8.04
C TYR A 66 28.03 -1.40 6.59
N GLY A 67 27.22 -0.75 5.76
CA GLY A 67 27.60 -0.39 4.40
C GLY A 67 28.81 0.54 4.35
N LEU A 68 28.83 1.59 5.18
CA LEU A 68 29.96 2.52 5.27
C LEU A 68 31.22 1.88 5.84
N ILE A 69 31.11 1.01 6.85
CA ILE A 69 32.25 0.26 7.40
C ILE A 69 32.83 -0.68 6.34
N ALA A 70 31.97 -1.39 5.61
CA ALA A 70 32.42 -2.31 4.56
C ALA A 70 33.19 -1.56 3.45
N GLU A 71 32.71 -0.40 3.01
CA GLU A 71 33.41 0.45 2.04
C GLU A 71 34.71 1.01 2.60
N HIS A 72 34.71 1.44 3.87
CA HIS A 72 35.92 1.96 4.52
C HIS A 72 37.04 0.90 4.62
N LEU A 73 36.69 -0.33 4.99
CA LEU A 73 37.65 -1.44 5.14
C LEU A 73 38.08 -2.02 3.78
N ARG A 74 37.18 -2.01 2.80
CA ARG A 74 37.40 -2.56 1.45
C ARG A 74 36.83 -1.61 0.40
N PRO A 75 37.52 -0.50 0.05
CA PRO A 75 37.05 0.47 -0.93
C PRO A 75 36.74 -0.17 -2.29
N GLY A 76 35.55 0.13 -2.83
CA GLY A 76 35.08 -0.40 -4.10
C GLY A 76 34.56 -1.83 -4.06
N ILE A 77 34.39 -2.43 -2.88
CA ILE A 77 33.73 -3.74 -2.73
C ILE A 77 32.32 -3.68 -3.28
N ARG A 78 31.86 -4.77 -3.89
CA ARG A 78 30.46 -4.85 -4.33
C ARG A 78 29.55 -4.86 -3.13
N LEU A 79 28.68 -3.84 -3.01
CA LEU A 79 27.80 -3.68 -1.86
C LEU A 79 26.34 -3.70 -2.28
N PHE A 80 25.53 -4.52 -1.62
CA PHE A 80 24.09 -4.47 -1.69
C PHE A 80 23.52 -4.16 -0.31
N VAL A 81 22.68 -3.14 -0.20
CA VAL A 81 22.07 -2.76 1.07
C VAL A 81 20.55 -2.68 0.94
N GLY A 82 19.84 -3.46 1.74
CA GLY A 82 18.39 -3.39 1.87
C GLY A 82 18.00 -2.19 2.73
N MET A 83 17.41 -1.15 2.14
CA MET A 83 16.97 0.05 2.86
C MET A 83 15.59 0.49 2.42
N PHE A 84 14.83 1.06 3.36
CA PHE A 84 13.48 1.56 3.14
C PHE A 84 13.43 3.09 3.07
N ASP A 85 14.23 3.80 3.89
CA ASP A 85 14.28 5.25 3.88
C ASP A 85 14.99 5.78 2.62
N ARG A 86 14.26 6.63 1.88
CA ARG A 86 14.75 7.18 0.62
C ARG A 86 15.92 8.15 0.82
N THR A 87 15.91 8.88 1.93
CA THR A 87 16.94 9.89 2.23
C THR A 87 18.25 9.21 2.60
N VAL A 88 18.17 8.21 3.49
CA VAL A 88 19.32 7.40 3.90
C VAL A 88 19.93 6.66 2.71
N ARG A 89 19.05 6.11 1.85
CA ARG A 89 19.49 5.47 0.60
C ARG A 89 20.29 6.39 -0.30
N GLN A 90 19.80 7.62 -0.55
CA GLN A 90 20.49 8.58 -1.40
C GLN A 90 21.86 8.98 -0.82
N GLN A 91 21.98 9.07 0.49
CA GLN A 91 23.25 9.34 1.14
C GLN A 91 24.26 8.21 0.91
N LEU A 92 23.84 6.96 1.05
CA LEU A 92 24.71 5.82 0.83
C LEU A 92 25.12 5.70 -0.66
N GLU A 93 24.16 5.82 -1.58
CA GLU A 93 24.44 5.80 -3.03
C GLU A 93 25.41 6.92 -3.49
N SER A 94 25.40 8.07 -2.80
CA SER A 94 26.34 9.17 -3.10
C SER A 94 27.74 8.95 -2.48
N ALA A 95 27.81 8.20 -1.37
CA ALA A 95 29.06 7.97 -0.64
C ALA A 95 29.83 6.74 -1.14
N VAL A 96 29.15 5.77 -1.76
CA VAL A 96 29.72 4.48 -2.15
C VAL A 96 29.47 4.24 -3.65
N SER A 97 30.55 4.08 -4.42
CA SER A 97 30.49 4.00 -5.87
C SER A 97 29.96 2.67 -6.42
N ASN A 98 30.22 1.56 -5.73
CA ASN A 98 29.82 0.21 -6.16
C ASN A 98 28.75 -0.36 -5.23
N CYS A 99 27.68 0.43 -5.02
CA CYS A 99 26.62 0.10 -4.12
C CYS A 99 25.26 0.08 -4.84
N VAL A 100 24.48 -0.97 -4.57
CA VAL A 100 23.07 -1.08 -4.97
C VAL A 100 22.22 -1.01 -3.71
N VAL A 101 21.33 -0.02 -3.65
CA VAL A 101 20.44 0.14 -2.50
C VAL A 101 18.99 0.01 -2.93
N LEU A 102 18.34 -1.06 -2.52
CA LEU A 102 16.93 -1.32 -2.83
C LEU A 102 16.20 -1.91 -1.62
N SER A 103 14.92 -1.59 -1.49
CA SER A 103 14.08 -2.23 -0.49
C SER A 103 13.38 -3.48 -1.04
N PRO A 104 13.04 -4.46 -0.19
CA PRO A 104 12.20 -5.60 -0.59
C PRO A 104 10.90 -5.16 -1.27
N ALA A 105 10.31 -4.05 -0.80
CA ALA A 105 9.14 -3.45 -1.43
C ALA A 105 9.43 -2.95 -2.87
N ALA A 106 10.63 -2.40 -3.14
CA ALA A 106 10.97 -1.94 -4.48
C ALA A 106 11.11 -3.09 -5.49
N ILE A 107 11.52 -4.25 -5.01
CA ILE A 107 11.71 -5.46 -5.81
C ILE A 107 10.38 -6.16 -6.09
N SER A 108 9.52 -6.32 -5.08
CA SER A 108 8.31 -7.14 -5.14
C SER A 108 7.05 -6.41 -5.61
N VAL A 109 6.93 -5.10 -5.33
CA VAL A 109 5.73 -4.32 -5.66
C VAL A 109 5.37 -4.35 -7.14
N PRO A 110 6.29 -4.27 -8.11
CA PRO A 110 5.95 -4.40 -9.54
C PRO A 110 5.20 -5.69 -9.88
N THR A 111 5.54 -6.80 -9.26
CA THR A 111 4.83 -8.08 -9.40
C THR A 111 3.48 -8.06 -8.72
N MET A 112 3.38 -7.48 -7.50
CA MET A 112 2.10 -7.33 -6.81
C MET A 112 1.13 -6.42 -7.57
N VAL A 113 1.63 -5.35 -8.21
CA VAL A 113 0.83 -4.49 -9.10
C VAL A 113 0.27 -5.32 -10.26
N ALA A 114 1.10 -6.08 -10.94
CA ALA A 114 0.67 -6.95 -12.04
C ALA A 114 -0.40 -7.93 -11.58
N ALA A 115 -0.16 -8.67 -10.50
CA ALA A 115 -1.11 -9.63 -9.94
C ALA A 115 -2.47 -8.98 -9.59
N ALA A 116 -2.47 -7.73 -9.10
CA ALA A 116 -3.68 -7.00 -8.73
C ALA A 116 -4.50 -6.54 -9.95
N ILE A 117 -3.87 -6.03 -11.01
CA ILE A 117 -4.57 -5.35 -12.09
C ILE A 117 -4.42 -5.97 -13.48
N ALA A 118 -3.45 -6.84 -13.69
CA ALA A 118 -3.15 -7.48 -14.97
C ALA A 118 -2.57 -8.89 -14.76
N PRO A 119 -3.40 -9.90 -14.40
CA PRO A 119 -2.91 -11.24 -13.99
C PRO A 119 -2.15 -12.00 -15.06
N ASN A 120 -2.28 -11.62 -16.33
CA ASN A 120 -1.55 -12.24 -17.46
C ASN A 120 -0.14 -11.65 -17.64
N VAL A 121 0.29 -10.78 -16.73
CA VAL A 121 1.57 -10.09 -16.76
C VAL A 121 2.32 -10.40 -15.48
N ALA A 122 3.58 -10.78 -15.57
CA ALA A 122 4.39 -11.14 -14.41
C ALA A 122 4.81 -9.92 -13.58
N SER A 123 5.09 -8.79 -14.24
CA SER A 123 5.52 -7.58 -13.55
C SER A 123 5.16 -6.34 -14.36
N ILE A 124 4.77 -5.26 -13.67
CA ILE A 124 4.55 -3.93 -14.27
C ILE A 124 5.49 -2.95 -13.59
N ARG A 125 6.36 -2.33 -14.37
CA ARG A 125 7.38 -1.41 -13.85
C ARG A 125 7.35 -0.08 -14.60
N ARG A 126 7.80 0.95 -13.93
CA ARG A 126 8.04 2.24 -14.53
C ARG A 126 9.43 2.24 -15.19
N ARG A 127 9.48 2.62 -16.46
CA ARG A 127 10.73 2.84 -17.17
C ARG A 127 11.06 4.33 -17.09
N ASP A 128 12.02 4.67 -16.23
CA ASP A 128 12.55 6.04 -16.14
C ASP A 128 13.71 6.17 -17.12
N GLN A 129 13.40 6.51 -18.37
CA GLN A 129 14.39 7.02 -19.32
C GLN A 129 14.31 8.54 -19.31
N ALA A 130 15.42 9.23 -19.57
CA ALA A 130 15.56 10.69 -19.43
C ALA A 130 14.50 11.50 -20.20
N THR A 131 13.88 10.95 -21.23
CA THR A 131 12.88 11.59 -22.08
C THR A 131 11.50 10.94 -22.06
N ASP A 132 11.36 9.71 -21.55
CA ASP A 132 10.08 8.98 -21.59
C ASP A 132 9.79 8.27 -20.26
N ARG A 133 8.68 8.67 -19.63
CA ARG A 133 8.13 8.02 -18.43
C ARG A 133 7.04 7.06 -18.85
N SER A 134 7.41 5.93 -19.39
CA SER A 134 6.49 4.89 -19.83
C SER A 134 6.41 3.75 -18.82
N TRP A 135 5.27 3.05 -18.83
CA TRP A 135 5.09 1.80 -18.11
C TRP A 135 5.42 0.64 -19.02
N VAL A 136 6.10 -0.35 -18.48
CA VAL A 136 6.43 -1.57 -19.19
C VAL A 136 5.91 -2.77 -18.43
N SER A 137 5.42 -3.74 -19.17
CA SER A 137 5.00 -5.04 -18.67
C SER A 137 6.00 -6.12 -19.09
N ILE A 138 6.20 -7.09 -18.21
CA ILE A 138 6.99 -8.29 -18.48
C ILE A 138 5.99 -9.42 -18.56
N SER A 139 5.86 -10.04 -19.74
CA SER A 139 4.99 -11.19 -19.99
C SER A 139 5.76 -12.48 -19.92
N THR A 140 5.14 -13.56 -19.45
CA THR A 140 5.69 -14.92 -19.38
C THR A 140 5.15 -15.83 -20.48
N GLU A 141 4.10 -15.42 -21.19
CA GLU A 141 3.49 -16.24 -22.25
C GLU A 141 4.15 -16.00 -23.60
N GLN A 142 4.76 -17.02 -24.14
CA GLN A 142 5.27 -17.23 -25.51
C GLN A 142 6.38 -16.30 -26.06
N THR A 143 6.51 -15.09 -25.57
CA THR A 143 7.64 -14.19 -25.88
C THR A 143 7.97 -13.40 -24.65
N THR A 144 8.96 -13.88 -23.92
CA THR A 144 9.51 -13.17 -22.77
C THR A 144 10.13 -11.86 -23.24
N GLY A 145 9.50 -10.75 -22.93
CA GLY A 145 9.99 -9.46 -23.38
C GLY A 145 9.36 -8.29 -22.64
N ILE A 146 10.05 -7.15 -22.72
CA ILE A 146 9.53 -5.88 -22.22
C ILE A 146 8.59 -5.30 -23.27
N GLN A 147 7.33 -5.13 -22.91
CA GLN A 147 6.34 -4.49 -23.77
C GLN A 147 5.86 -3.17 -23.16
N PRO A 148 5.62 -2.13 -23.98
CA PRO A 148 4.97 -0.93 -23.50
C PRO A 148 3.59 -1.27 -22.92
N TRP A 149 3.36 -0.91 -21.67
CA TRP A 149 2.08 -1.18 -21.03
C TRP A 149 1.24 0.10 -20.94
N LYS A 150 0.03 0.04 -21.47
CA LYS A 150 -0.95 1.13 -21.38
C LYS A 150 -2.05 0.72 -20.44
N ILE A 151 -2.41 1.61 -19.54
CA ILE A 151 -3.51 1.40 -18.60
C ILE A 151 -4.79 1.20 -19.37
N PRO A 152 -5.49 0.05 -19.22
CA PRO A 152 -6.83 -0.15 -19.76
C PRO A 152 -7.78 0.96 -19.27
N LEU A 153 -8.61 1.48 -20.17
CA LEU A 153 -9.56 2.54 -19.81
C LEU A 153 -10.51 2.13 -18.67
N SER A 154 -10.80 0.84 -18.56
CA SER A 154 -11.60 0.25 -17.46
C SER A 154 -10.95 0.37 -16.09
N LEU A 155 -9.63 0.49 -16.01
CA LEU A 155 -8.86 0.62 -14.75
C LEU A 155 -8.58 2.07 -14.39
N ARG A 156 -8.72 3.00 -15.32
CA ARG A 156 -8.55 4.42 -15.01
C ARG A 156 -9.64 4.84 -14.03
N ALA A 157 -9.22 5.41 -12.92
CA ALA A 157 -10.14 6.03 -11.98
C ALA A 157 -11.07 6.95 -12.79
N ASN A 158 -12.36 6.62 -12.81
CA ASN A 158 -13.36 7.46 -13.46
C ASN A 158 -13.14 8.88 -12.96
N GLY A 159 -12.68 9.77 -13.81
CA GLY A 159 -12.13 11.08 -13.51
C GLY A 159 -12.82 11.88 -12.38
N ILE A 160 -12.85 13.18 -12.43
CA ILE A 160 -13.41 14.07 -11.38
C ILE A 160 -14.77 13.61 -10.83
N ARG A 161 -15.64 12.97 -11.64
CA ARG A 161 -16.96 12.46 -11.21
C ARG A 161 -16.87 11.26 -10.24
N GLY A 162 -15.92 10.38 -10.39
CA GLY A 162 -15.71 9.24 -9.47
C GLY A 162 -15.11 9.67 -8.13
N ILE A 163 -14.33 10.74 -8.13
CA ILE A 163 -13.68 11.30 -6.94
C ILE A 163 -14.64 12.23 -6.17
N ALA A 164 -15.44 13.04 -6.88
CA ALA A 164 -16.35 14.03 -6.28
C ALA A 164 -17.58 13.41 -5.62
N LEU A 165 -18.02 12.24 -6.09
CA LEU A 165 -19.21 11.53 -5.61
C LEU A 165 -18.82 10.18 -4.98
N GLY A 166 -17.89 10.18 -4.02
CA GLY A 166 -17.54 9.01 -3.24
C GLY A 166 -18.72 8.44 -2.44
N GLN A 167 -18.48 7.37 -1.73
CA GLN A 167 -19.49 6.81 -0.83
C GLN A 167 -19.71 7.79 0.32
N PHE A 168 -20.90 8.38 0.43
CA PHE A 168 -21.31 9.11 1.63
C PHE A 168 -21.58 8.09 2.75
N ARG A 169 -20.52 7.61 3.38
CA ARG A 169 -20.60 6.74 4.55
C ARG A 169 -19.89 7.41 5.72
N SER A 170 -20.44 7.26 6.89
CA SER A 170 -19.77 7.66 8.13
C SER A 170 -18.63 6.68 8.43
N TYR A 171 -17.39 7.15 8.33
CA TYR A 171 -16.19 6.34 8.65
C TYR A 171 -15.72 6.54 10.10
N ASP A 172 -16.20 7.59 10.76
CA ASP A 172 -15.89 7.93 12.15
C ASP A 172 -17.06 8.69 12.81
N ALA A 173 -17.01 8.82 14.13
CA ALA A 173 -18.04 9.54 14.90
C ALA A 173 -18.22 10.99 14.44
N GLY A 174 -17.13 11.67 14.06
CA GLY A 174 -17.21 13.06 13.59
C GLY A 174 -17.83 13.23 12.21
N SER A 175 -17.65 12.27 11.28
CA SER A 175 -18.41 12.29 10.00
C SER A 175 -19.86 11.94 10.19
N THR A 176 -20.18 11.10 11.18
CA THR A 176 -21.56 10.78 11.56
C THR A 176 -22.26 12.02 12.10
N THR A 177 -21.64 12.76 13.02
CA THR A 177 -22.22 13.99 13.58
C THR A 177 -22.40 15.08 12.52
N LEU A 178 -21.41 15.26 11.62
CA LEU A 178 -21.51 16.21 10.51
C LEU A 178 -22.68 15.88 9.58
N LEU A 179 -22.79 14.62 9.15
CA LEU A 179 -23.84 14.17 8.24
C LEU A 179 -25.22 14.21 8.90
N ALA A 180 -25.31 13.79 10.17
CA ALA A 180 -26.56 13.85 10.91
C ALA A 180 -27.01 15.29 11.14
N GLY A 181 -26.10 16.19 11.50
CA GLY A 181 -26.39 17.62 11.64
C GLY A 181 -26.87 18.24 10.30
N ALA A 182 -26.12 18.02 9.23
CA ALA A 182 -26.49 18.53 7.90
C ALA A 182 -27.84 17.98 7.42
N PHE A 183 -28.06 16.67 7.57
CA PHE A 183 -29.32 16.03 7.18
C PHE A 183 -30.50 16.55 8.03
N GLY A 184 -30.32 16.70 9.33
CA GLY A 184 -31.32 17.24 10.22
C GLY A 184 -31.72 18.67 9.86
N LEU A 185 -30.75 19.54 9.55
CA LEU A 185 -31.03 20.91 9.10
C LEU A 185 -31.81 20.95 7.78
N VAL A 186 -31.40 20.12 6.78
CA VAL A 186 -32.11 20.02 5.52
C VAL A 186 -33.53 19.50 5.70
N LEU A 187 -33.71 18.50 6.58
CA LEU A 187 -35.02 17.92 6.88
C LEU A 187 -35.96 18.98 7.52
N ILE A 188 -35.44 19.77 8.46
CA ILE A 188 -36.23 20.83 9.10
C ILE A 188 -36.59 21.90 8.08
N ILE A 189 -35.67 22.36 7.23
CA ILE A 189 -35.99 23.32 6.17
C ILE A 189 -37.11 22.77 5.27
N ALA A 190 -37.05 21.48 4.92
CA ALA A 190 -38.06 20.85 4.10
C ALA A 190 -39.43 20.80 4.78
N ILE A 191 -39.50 20.43 6.07
CA ILE A 191 -40.72 20.36 6.83
C ILE A 191 -41.31 21.77 7.08
N ASP A 192 -40.46 22.73 7.42
CA ASP A 192 -40.89 24.10 7.71
C ASP A 192 -41.38 24.80 6.41
N THR A 193 -40.71 24.54 5.27
CA THR A 193 -41.18 24.96 3.96
C THR A 193 -42.56 24.37 3.64
N LEU A 194 -42.74 23.07 3.89
CA LEU A 194 -44.02 22.39 3.65
C LEU A 194 -45.17 22.99 4.47
N VAL A 195 -44.89 23.25 5.74
CA VAL A 195 -45.83 23.95 6.64
C VAL A 195 -46.11 25.37 6.16
N GLY A 196 -45.05 26.11 5.75
CA GLY A 196 -45.14 27.46 5.21
C GLY A 196 -45.95 27.58 3.93
N LEU A 197 -46.01 26.53 3.10
CA LEU A 197 -46.82 26.49 1.86
C LEU A 197 -48.32 26.63 2.12
N THR A 198 -48.80 26.37 3.35
CA THR A 198 -50.19 26.56 3.73
C THR A 198 -50.59 28.05 3.87
N HIS A 199 -49.56 28.92 4.01
CA HIS A 199 -49.80 30.34 4.33
C HIS A 199 -49.06 31.31 3.40
N ALA A 200 -48.09 30.83 2.60
CA ALA A 200 -47.27 31.67 1.76
C ALA A 200 -46.94 31.02 0.39
N SER A 201 -46.46 31.82 -0.56
CA SER A 201 -45.95 31.29 -1.83
C SER A 201 -44.67 30.44 -1.60
N GLY A 202 -44.43 29.44 -2.48
CA GLY A 202 -43.34 28.47 -2.31
C GLY A 202 -41.96 29.10 -2.07
N LEU A 203 -41.60 30.17 -2.80
CA LEU A 203 -40.34 30.88 -2.62
C LEU A 203 -40.26 31.60 -1.25
N ARG A 204 -41.39 32.18 -0.81
CA ARG A 204 -41.46 32.87 0.48
C ARG A 204 -41.40 31.87 1.63
N ALA A 205 -42.11 30.75 1.53
CA ALA A 205 -42.05 29.67 2.50
C ALA A 205 -40.60 29.08 2.66
N LEU A 206 -39.90 28.87 1.54
CA LEU A 206 -38.50 28.42 1.59
C LEU A 206 -37.58 29.48 2.20
N TYR A 207 -37.78 30.76 1.89
CA TYR A 207 -37.02 31.85 2.45
C TYR A 207 -37.19 31.94 3.98
N ASP A 208 -38.44 31.87 4.45
CA ASP A 208 -38.78 31.96 5.85
C ASP A 208 -38.24 30.73 6.63
N ALA A 209 -38.34 29.51 6.07
CA ALA A 209 -37.74 28.30 6.64
C ALA A 209 -36.21 28.43 6.73
N THR A 210 -35.56 28.99 5.71
CA THR A 210 -34.11 29.19 5.74
C THR A 210 -33.70 30.24 6.77
N ARG A 211 -34.47 31.30 6.96
CA ARG A 211 -34.25 32.32 8.03
C ARG A 211 -34.34 31.72 9.40
N THR A 212 -35.30 30.84 9.67
CA THR A 212 -35.47 30.14 10.92
C THR A 212 -34.22 29.30 11.25
N VAL A 213 -33.75 28.53 10.29
CA VAL A 213 -32.51 27.70 10.47
C VAL A 213 -31.26 28.57 10.63
N ALA A 214 -31.19 29.72 9.92
CA ALA A 214 -30.07 30.67 10.05
C ALA A 214 -30.13 31.53 11.32
N THR A 215 -31.17 31.39 12.13
CA THR A 215 -31.38 32.15 13.40
C THR A 215 -31.38 33.68 13.21
N ILE A 216 -31.77 34.18 12.03
CA ILE A 216 -31.66 35.60 11.68
C ILE A 216 -32.86 36.41 12.23
N SER A 217 -34.01 35.84 12.34
CA SER A 217 -35.19 36.35 13.09
C SER A 217 -36.39 35.39 12.88
N SER A 218 -37.30 35.36 13.85
CA SER A 218 -38.55 34.64 13.68
C SER A 218 -39.43 35.33 12.65
N PRO A 219 -40.04 34.63 11.67
CA PRO A 219 -41.10 35.18 10.85
C PRO A 219 -42.31 35.59 11.70
N ASP A 220 -43.12 36.52 11.24
CA ASP A 220 -44.41 36.81 11.85
C ASP A 220 -45.28 35.55 11.78
N LEU A 221 -45.44 34.86 12.90
CA LEU A 221 -46.16 33.60 12.99
C LEU A 221 -47.63 33.88 13.26
N PRO A 222 -48.57 33.12 12.67
CA PRO A 222 -50.00 33.18 13.07
C PRO A 222 -50.14 32.84 14.54
N ASP A 223 -51.04 33.53 15.28
CA ASP A 223 -51.33 33.34 16.70
C ASP A 223 -52.01 32.00 17.04
N SER A 224 -51.93 31.01 16.21
CA SER A 224 -52.49 29.69 16.52
C SER A 224 -51.57 28.91 17.44
N ALA A 225 -52.14 28.37 18.52
CA ALA A 225 -51.39 27.61 19.54
C ALA A 225 -50.56 26.46 18.93
N GLY A 226 -51.07 25.78 17.91
CA GLY A 226 -50.38 24.68 17.23
C GLY A 226 -49.11 25.14 16.48
N VAL A 227 -49.18 26.28 15.82
CA VAL A 227 -48.02 26.87 15.09
C VAL A 227 -46.96 27.36 16.08
N LEU A 228 -47.36 27.97 17.19
CA LEU A 228 -46.40 28.42 18.23
C LEU A 228 -45.69 27.26 18.90
N ILE A 229 -46.40 26.19 19.24
CA ILE A 229 -45.79 24.96 19.79
C ILE A 229 -44.82 24.35 18.79
N TRP A 230 -45.20 24.22 17.50
CA TRP A 230 -44.32 23.70 16.45
C TRP A 230 -43.08 24.55 16.33
N ALA A 231 -43.21 25.88 16.21
CA ALA A 231 -42.08 26.79 16.07
C ALA A 231 -41.10 26.68 17.25
N THR A 232 -41.62 26.53 18.49
CA THR A 232 -40.80 26.36 19.67
C THR A 232 -39.98 25.05 19.62
N ILE A 233 -40.65 23.94 19.27
CA ILE A 233 -39.96 22.64 19.11
C ILE A 233 -38.96 22.71 17.99
N ALA A 234 -39.30 23.25 16.83
CA ALA A 234 -38.42 23.40 15.69
C ALA A 234 -37.17 24.21 16.05
N ALA A 235 -37.32 25.33 16.79
CA ALA A 235 -36.18 26.15 17.22
C ALA A 235 -35.17 25.38 18.08
N ILE A 236 -35.66 24.57 19.05
CA ILE A 236 -34.80 23.73 19.92
C ILE A 236 -34.08 22.67 19.09
N VAL A 237 -34.79 22.02 18.16
CA VAL A 237 -34.24 20.96 17.31
C VAL A 237 -33.21 21.55 16.31
N VAL A 238 -33.48 22.73 15.72
CA VAL A 238 -32.53 23.46 14.91
C VAL A 238 -31.26 23.78 15.67
N MET A 239 -31.34 24.25 16.89
CA MET A 239 -30.17 24.53 17.72
C MET A 239 -29.34 23.26 17.94
N GLY A 240 -29.98 22.12 18.22
CA GLY A 240 -29.33 20.83 18.40
C GLY A 240 -28.58 20.38 17.09
N PHE A 241 -29.22 20.44 15.94
CA PHE A 241 -28.60 20.06 14.67
C PHE A 241 -27.50 21.04 14.24
N THR A 242 -27.68 22.33 14.51
CA THR A 242 -26.62 23.35 14.25
C THR A 242 -25.40 23.10 15.13
N ALA A 243 -25.58 22.77 16.39
CA ALA A 243 -24.48 22.40 17.28
C ALA A 243 -23.76 21.12 16.80
N MET A 244 -24.53 20.10 16.40
CA MET A 244 -23.96 18.87 15.82
C MET A 244 -23.20 19.13 14.53
N PHE A 245 -23.74 19.96 13.65
CA PHE A 245 -23.09 20.31 12.38
C PHE A 245 -21.79 21.10 12.63
N ALA A 246 -21.84 22.12 13.49
CA ALA A 246 -20.65 22.90 13.88
C ALA A 246 -19.58 22.02 14.56
N ALA A 247 -19.96 21.17 15.51
CA ALA A 247 -19.04 20.22 16.12
C ALA A 247 -18.43 19.25 15.10
N GLY A 248 -19.25 18.80 14.14
CA GLY A 248 -18.80 17.98 13.03
C GLY A 248 -17.77 18.68 12.13
N ILE A 249 -17.99 19.97 11.82
CA ILE A 249 -17.02 20.81 11.06
C ILE A 249 -15.72 20.97 11.85
N VAL A 250 -15.80 21.40 13.11
CA VAL A 250 -14.61 21.58 13.95
C VAL A 250 -13.82 20.28 14.06
N ASN A 251 -14.48 19.16 14.33
CA ASN A 251 -13.83 17.87 14.35
C ASN A 251 -13.28 17.48 12.95
N HIS A 252 -13.94 17.88 11.85
CA HIS A 252 -13.43 17.66 10.50
C HIS A 252 -12.17 18.47 10.22
N LEU A 253 -12.06 19.67 10.70
CA LEU A 253 -10.91 20.54 10.48
C LEU A 253 -9.71 20.19 11.39
N LEU A 254 -9.99 19.87 12.65
CA LEU A 254 -8.96 19.58 13.66
C LEU A 254 -8.44 18.14 13.60
N SER A 255 -9.28 17.17 13.24
CA SER A 255 -8.84 15.79 13.13
C SER A 255 -8.07 15.59 11.83
N GLY A 256 -6.83 15.16 11.96
CA GLY A 256 -5.98 14.77 10.84
C GLY A 256 -6.47 13.49 10.14
N ARG A 257 -7.67 13.51 9.57
CA ARG A 257 -8.37 12.32 9.05
C ARG A 257 -7.69 11.66 7.88
N HIS A 258 -7.76 10.35 7.86
CA HIS A 258 -7.24 9.52 6.79
C HIS A 258 -8.25 9.35 5.64
N VAL A 259 -9.56 9.51 5.92
CA VAL A 259 -10.66 9.50 4.93
C VAL A 259 -11.41 10.83 4.97
N THR A 260 -11.79 11.36 3.82
CA THR A 260 -12.57 12.60 3.69
C THR A 260 -13.87 12.33 2.93
N LEU A 261 -14.88 13.17 3.14
CA LEU A 261 -16.16 13.09 2.43
C LEU A 261 -16.05 13.62 0.99
N VAL A 262 -15.14 14.58 0.78
CA VAL A 262 -14.92 15.23 -0.53
C VAL A 262 -13.42 15.36 -0.77
N GLY A 263 -12.99 15.24 -2.02
CA GLY A 263 -11.60 15.46 -2.42
C GLY A 263 -10.81 14.16 -2.67
N ARG A 264 -9.48 14.24 -2.58
CA ARG A 264 -8.57 13.16 -3.01
C ARG A 264 -8.59 11.92 -2.10
N ARG A 265 -9.04 12.04 -0.86
CA ARG A 265 -9.08 10.94 0.14
C ARG A 265 -10.48 10.39 0.37
N VAL A 266 -11.34 10.49 -0.62
CA VAL A 266 -12.67 9.88 -0.63
C VAL A 266 -12.54 8.41 -1.02
N VAL A 267 -13.28 7.52 -0.35
CA VAL A 267 -13.35 6.11 -0.74
C VAL A 267 -14.14 5.99 -2.06
N PRO A 268 -13.54 5.45 -3.13
CA PRO A 268 -14.20 5.32 -4.42
C PRO A 268 -15.43 4.40 -4.36
N ARG A 269 -16.41 4.64 -5.23
CA ARG A 269 -17.61 3.78 -5.32
C ARG A 269 -17.30 2.39 -5.88
N SER A 270 -16.37 2.31 -6.84
CA SER A 270 -15.99 1.07 -7.53
C SER A 270 -14.67 1.27 -8.28
N GLY A 271 -14.12 0.19 -8.82
CA GLY A 271 -12.96 0.25 -9.69
C GLY A 271 -11.67 0.68 -8.97
N HIS A 272 -11.53 0.28 -7.72
CA HIS A 272 -10.35 0.55 -6.89
C HIS A 272 -9.71 -0.75 -6.39
N VAL A 273 -8.47 -0.65 -5.94
CA VAL A 273 -7.75 -1.72 -5.25
C VAL A 273 -7.76 -1.44 -3.76
N ILE A 274 -8.10 -2.44 -2.96
CA ILE A 274 -7.99 -2.37 -1.50
C ILE A 274 -6.63 -2.91 -1.11
N VAL A 275 -5.87 -2.14 -0.31
CA VAL A 275 -4.58 -2.55 0.24
C VAL A 275 -4.71 -2.68 1.76
N ALA A 276 -4.67 -3.89 2.26
CA ALA A 276 -4.69 -4.22 3.69
C ALA A 276 -3.26 -4.25 4.23
N GLY A 277 -2.99 -3.43 5.25
CA GLY A 277 -1.66 -3.16 5.79
C GLY A 277 -0.96 -2.01 5.04
N MET A 278 -0.81 -0.87 5.72
CA MET A 278 -0.15 0.33 5.17
C MET A 278 1.30 0.47 5.65
N GLY A 279 1.96 -0.68 5.89
CA GLY A 279 3.40 -0.75 6.12
C GLY A 279 4.18 -0.44 4.84
N GLN A 280 5.48 -0.71 4.84
CA GLN A 280 6.40 -0.35 3.74
C GLN A 280 5.99 -0.92 2.37
N VAL A 281 5.58 -2.20 2.31
CA VAL A 281 5.14 -2.84 1.06
C VAL A 281 3.79 -2.28 0.61
N GLY A 282 2.81 -2.23 1.51
CA GLY A 282 1.47 -1.76 1.17
C GLY A 282 1.42 -0.29 0.79
N LEU A 283 2.17 0.56 1.49
CA LEU A 283 2.28 1.98 1.16
C LEU A 283 2.90 2.19 -0.23
N ARG A 284 4.01 1.49 -0.52
CA ARG A 284 4.64 1.57 -1.83
C ARG A 284 3.72 1.04 -2.93
N LEU A 285 3.03 -0.07 -2.69
CA LEU A 285 2.04 -0.60 -3.62
C LEU A 285 0.92 0.41 -3.89
N ALA A 286 0.39 1.06 -2.84
CA ALA A 286 -0.64 2.07 -2.97
C ALA A 286 -0.15 3.28 -3.78
N GLN A 287 1.08 3.73 -3.56
CA GLN A 287 1.69 4.82 -4.33
C GLN A 287 1.88 4.44 -5.80
N GLU A 288 2.36 3.23 -6.08
CA GLU A 288 2.62 2.75 -7.43
C GLU A 288 1.32 2.60 -8.22
N LEU A 289 0.28 1.98 -7.64
CA LEU A 289 -1.06 1.88 -8.25
C LEU A 289 -1.64 3.26 -8.55
N ARG A 290 -1.48 4.22 -7.65
CA ARG A 290 -1.96 5.59 -7.88
C ARG A 290 -1.16 6.31 -8.98
N SER A 291 0.13 6.09 -9.07
CA SER A 291 0.96 6.68 -10.14
C SER A 291 0.57 6.16 -11.51
N ILE A 292 0.07 4.93 -11.57
CA ILE A 292 -0.56 4.32 -12.75
C ILE A 292 -1.93 4.95 -13.06
N GLY A 293 -2.59 5.58 -12.08
CA GLY A 293 -3.95 6.14 -12.22
C GLY A 293 -5.06 5.21 -11.72
N VAL A 294 -4.72 4.15 -10.98
CA VAL A 294 -5.69 3.26 -10.32
C VAL A 294 -6.07 3.84 -8.96
N ALA A 295 -7.36 3.86 -8.65
CA ALA A 295 -7.85 4.28 -7.36
C ALA A 295 -7.48 3.23 -6.29
N VAL A 296 -7.08 3.70 -5.10
CA VAL A 296 -6.65 2.83 -4.00
C VAL A 296 -7.35 3.23 -2.71
N VAL A 297 -7.69 2.24 -1.89
CA VAL A 297 -8.17 2.39 -0.51
C VAL A 297 -7.26 1.57 0.39
N GLY A 298 -6.65 2.20 1.39
CA GLY A 298 -5.89 1.50 2.42
C GLY A 298 -6.78 1.06 3.58
N ILE A 299 -6.42 -0.04 4.22
CA ILE A 299 -6.92 -0.43 5.55
C ILE A 299 -5.71 -0.64 6.43
N GLU A 300 -5.69 0.01 7.60
CA GLU A 300 -4.61 -0.13 8.59
C GLU A 300 -5.21 -0.32 9.97
N ARG A 301 -4.64 -1.23 10.74
CA ARG A 301 -5.11 -1.53 12.09
C ARG A 301 -4.59 -0.52 13.11
N ASP A 302 -3.31 -0.17 13.01
CA ASP A 302 -2.65 0.73 13.94
C ASP A 302 -2.88 2.20 13.53
N PRO A 303 -3.61 3.00 14.34
CA PRO A 303 -3.81 4.42 14.05
C PRO A 303 -2.53 5.26 14.17
N GLN A 304 -1.48 4.71 14.75
CA GLN A 304 -0.16 5.36 14.91
C GLN A 304 0.86 4.91 13.86
N ALA A 305 0.48 4.03 12.91
CA ALA A 305 1.41 3.50 11.90
C ALA A 305 2.11 4.64 11.13
N PRO A 306 3.43 4.63 11.03
CA PRO A 306 4.20 5.70 10.34
C PRO A 306 3.78 5.91 8.89
N GLY A 307 3.35 4.83 8.22
CA GLY A 307 2.88 4.85 6.83
C GLY A 307 1.65 5.74 6.61
N LEU A 308 0.85 6.01 7.65
CA LEU A 308 -0.37 6.82 7.55
C LEU A 308 -0.09 8.28 7.21
N VAL A 309 1.02 8.85 7.68
CA VAL A 309 1.43 10.22 7.36
C VAL A 309 1.73 10.33 5.86
N ILE A 310 2.47 9.37 5.33
CA ILE A 310 2.85 9.33 3.91
C ILE A 310 1.63 9.02 3.03
N ALA A 311 0.75 8.10 3.45
CA ALA A 311 -0.50 7.81 2.75
C ALA A 311 -1.38 9.06 2.64
N ARG A 312 -1.48 9.84 3.72
CA ARG A 312 -2.22 11.11 3.74
C ARG A 312 -1.62 12.12 2.76
N ALA A 313 -0.30 12.32 2.79
CA ALA A 313 0.40 13.21 1.87
C ALA A 313 0.21 12.78 0.41
N SER A 314 0.23 11.48 0.14
CA SER A 314 -0.03 10.89 -1.18
C SER A 314 -1.51 10.92 -1.59
N GLY A 315 -2.42 11.36 -0.71
CA GLY A 315 -3.86 11.43 -0.96
C GLY A 315 -4.55 10.05 -1.01
N VAL A 316 -3.99 9.02 -0.37
CA VAL A 316 -4.62 7.70 -0.24
C VAL A 316 -5.62 7.74 0.92
N PRO A 317 -6.92 7.43 0.70
CA PRO A 317 -7.85 7.22 1.80
C PRO A 317 -7.48 5.95 2.56
N VAL A 318 -7.38 6.03 3.89
CA VAL A 318 -7.09 4.87 4.74
C VAL A 318 -8.19 4.71 5.80
N ILE A 319 -8.75 3.53 5.89
CA ILE A 319 -9.72 3.15 6.92
C ILE A 319 -8.95 2.53 8.08
N ILE A 320 -9.09 3.11 9.27
CA ILE A 320 -8.48 2.53 10.48
C ILE A 320 -9.41 1.42 10.98
N ALA A 321 -9.00 0.18 10.74
CA ALA A 321 -9.74 -1.01 11.13
C ALA A 321 -8.89 -2.28 10.96
N ASN A 322 -9.34 -3.39 11.54
CA ASN A 322 -8.77 -4.70 11.23
C ASN A 322 -9.30 -5.19 9.88
N ALA A 323 -8.40 -5.39 8.90
CA ALA A 323 -8.75 -5.81 7.55
C ALA A 323 -9.31 -7.24 7.47
N SER A 324 -9.08 -8.10 8.45
CA SER A 324 -9.70 -9.43 8.54
C SER A 324 -11.18 -9.38 8.95
N SER A 325 -11.71 -8.21 9.30
CA SER A 325 -13.12 -8.00 9.58
C SER A 325 -13.93 -7.80 8.29
N GLN A 326 -15.02 -8.53 8.15
CA GLN A 326 -15.95 -8.38 7.03
C GLN A 326 -16.52 -6.96 6.95
N GLU A 327 -16.76 -6.32 8.09
CA GLU A 327 -17.26 -4.95 8.16
C GLU A 327 -16.23 -3.95 7.59
N ALA A 328 -14.94 -4.10 7.93
CA ALA A 328 -13.89 -3.25 7.38
C ALA A 328 -13.79 -3.37 5.85
N LEU A 329 -13.85 -4.60 5.31
CA LEU A 329 -13.86 -4.84 3.88
C LEU A 329 -15.12 -4.28 3.19
N LYS A 330 -16.29 -4.41 3.80
CA LYS A 330 -17.54 -3.80 3.31
C LYS A 330 -17.43 -2.28 3.27
N ARG A 331 -16.88 -1.66 4.32
CA ARG A 331 -16.64 -0.21 4.39
C ARG A 331 -15.66 0.25 3.32
N ALA A 332 -14.64 -0.54 3.03
CA ALA A 332 -13.70 -0.28 1.94
C ALA A 332 -14.28 -0.53 0.54
N GLY A 333 -15.49 -1.09 0.44
CA GLY A 333 -16.15 -1.35 -0.85
C GLY A 333 -15.66 -2.61 -1.56
N ALA A 334 -15.31 -3.66 -0.82
CA ALA A 334 -14.76 -4.92 -1.34
C ALA A 334 -15.60 -5.57 -2.45
N SER A 335 -16.94 -5.45 -2.39
CA SER A 335 -17.83 -6.00 -3.42
C SER A 335 -17.65 -5.39 -4.81
N ARG A 336 -17.05 -4.20 -4.90
CA ARG A 336 -16.82 -3.44 -6.14
C ARG A 336 -15.36 -3.09 -6.38
N ALA A 337 -14.47 -3.65 -5.58
CA ALA A 337 -13.03 -3.52 -5.77
C ALA A 337 -12.56 -4.37 -6.97
N ILE A 338 -11.50 -3.93 -7.65
CA ILE A 338 -10.81 -4.69 -8.70
C ILE A 338 -10.08 -5.87 -8.06
N ALA A 339 -9.34 -5.58 -7.00
CA ALA A 339 -8.58 -6.56 -6.24
C ALA A 339 -8.48 -6.17 -4.77
N ILE A 340 -8.18 -7.13 -3.92
CA ILE A 340 -7.85 -6.95 -2.51
C ILE A 340 -6.45 -7.49 -2.32
N VAL A 341 -5.53 -6.65 -1.83
CA VAL A 341 -4.14 -7.02 -1.61
C VAL A 341 -3.85 -7.02 -0.12
N ALA A 342 -3.54 -8.18 0.44
CA ALA A 342 -3.08 -8.33 1.80
C ALA A 342 -1.55 -8.17 1.84
N ALA A 343 -1.07 -7.01 2.30
CA ALA A 343 0.32 -6.59 2.26
C ALA A 343 0.95 -6.40 3.65
N GLY A 344 0.29 -6.89 4.70
CA GLY A 344 0.80 -6.87 6.08
C GLY A 344 2.12 -7.62 6.24
N SER A 345 2.81 -7.39 7.35
CA SER A 345 4.03 -8.11 7.70
C SER A 345 3.75 -9.53 8.21
N GLU A 346 2.58 -9.74 8.79
CA GLU A 346 2.18 -11.02 9.36
C GLU A 346 1.38 -11.86 8.37
N GLU A 347 1.90 -13.01 8.02
CA GLU A 347 1.34 -13.90 7.02
C GLU A 347 -0.04 -14.45 7.43
N ARG A 348 -0.19 -14.83 8.70
CA ARG A 348 -1.48 -15.30 9.23
C ARG A 348 -2.59 -14.26 9.09
N GLU A 349 -2.27 -12.99 9.31
CA GLU A 349 -3.23 -11.90 9.10
C GLU A 349 -3.56 -11.72 7.63
N ASN A 350 -2.58 -11.84 6.73
CA ASN A 350 -2.80 -11.76 5.29
C ASN A 350 -3.72 -12.89 4.81
N ILE A 351 -3.56 -14.11 5.32
CA ILE A 351 -4.43 -15.25 5.03
C ILE A 351 -5.85 -14.97 5.56
N ALA A 352 -5.99 -14.47 6.79
CA ALA A 352 -7.29 -14.13 7.35
C ALA A 352 -8.04 -13.07 6.52
N VAL A 353 -7.32 -12.06 6.02
CA VAL A 353 -7.88 -11.05 5.10
C VAL A 353 -8.37 -11.70 3.81
N ALA A 354 -7.59 -12.62 3.22
CA ALA A 354 -7.94 -13.30 1.99
C ALA A 354 -9.18 -14.18 2.14
N VAL A 355 -9.23 -14.99 3.21
CA VAL A 355 -10.39 -15.85 3.52
C VAL A 355 -11.64 -14.99 3.72
N THR A 356 -11.56 -13.90 4.48
CA THR A 356 -12.68 -12.99 4.70
C THR A 356 -13.14 -12.30 3.41
N ALA A 357 -12.21 -11.92 2.55
CA ALA A 357 -12.52 -11.33 1.26
C ALA A 357 -13.28 -12.30 0.34
N LEU A 358 -12.81 -13.55 0.26
CA LEU A 358 -13.44 -14.60 -0.54
C LEU A 358 -14.80 -15.05 0.03
N ALA A 359 -14.95 -15.11 1.36
CA ALA A 359 -16.23 -15.37 2.00
C ALA A 359 -17.26 -14.27 1.70
N GLY A 360 -16.82 -13.02 1.65
CA GLY A 360 -17.69 -11.88 1.30
C GLY A 360 -18.00 -11.73 -0.19
N ARG A 361 -17.10 -12.21 -1.06
CA ARG A 361 -17.22 -12.18 -2.53
C ARG A 361 -16.47 -13.38 -3.13
N PRO A 362 -17.12 -14.50 -3.34
CA PRO A 362 -16.53 -15.61 -4.10
C PRO A 362 -16.07 -15.13 -5.49
N GLY A 363 -14.84 -15.48 -5.86
CA GLY A 363 -14.22 -15.00 -7.10
C GLY A 363 -13.62 -13.57 -7.02
N ALA A 364 -13.50 -12.97 -5.84
CA ALA A 364 -12.70 -11.78 -5.66
C ALA A 364 -11.25 -12.06 -6.05
N ARG A 365 -10.62 -11.10 -6.78
CA ARG A 365 -9.19 -11.16 -7.01
C ARG A 365 -8.46 -10.79 -5.73
N VAL A 366 -7.75 -11.74 -5.16
CA VAL A 366 -6.96 -11.56 -3.95
C VAL A 366 -5.49 -11.76 -4.27
N VAL A 367 -4.65 -10.89 -3.73
CA VAL A 367 -3.19 -11.01 -3.79
C VAL A 367 -2.67 -11.02 -2.36
N LEU A 368 -1.87 -12.01 -2.02
CA LEU A 368 -1.27 -12.15 -0.70
C LEU A 368 0.23 -11.90 -0.76
N ARG A 369 0.71 -11.12 0.18
CA ARG A 369 2.11 -11.15 0.56
C ARG A 369 2.35 -12.35 1.45
N ALA A 370 3.30 -13.19 1.07
CA ALA A 370 3.82 -14.27 1.88
C ALA A 370 5.33 -14.11 2.09
N GLY A 371 5.88 -14.81 3.04
CA GLY A 371 7.29 -14.74 3.38
C GLY A 371 7.90 -16.08 3.84
N SER A 372 7.09 -17.11 4.13
CA SER A 372 7.58 -18.42 4.55
C SER A 372 7.07 -19.53 3.63
N ASP A 373 7.94 -20.51 3.34
CA ASP A 373 7.64 -21.58 2.37
C ASP A 373 6.50 -22.51 2.84
N ASP A 374 6.45 -22.80 4.15
CA ASP A 374 5.51 -23.76 4.71
C ASP A 374 4.07 -23.27 4.61
N ALA A 375 3.82 -22.02 4.96
CA ALA A 375 2.47 -21.45 4.91
C ALA A 375 2.00 -21.20 3.48
N ILE A 376 2.89 -20.91 2.53
CA ILE A 376 2.55 -20.74 1.11
C ILE A 376 2.06 -22.08 0.55
N THR A 377 2.80 -23.15 0.76
CA THR A 377 2.50 -24.48 0.22
C THR A 377 1.19 -25.04 0.81
N GLU A 378 1.00 -24.89 2.11
CA GLU A 378 -0.20 -25.34 2.81
C GLU A 378 -1.43 -24.54 2.39
N THR A 379 -1.29 -23.23 2.28
CA THR A 379 -2.39 -22.33 1.95
C THR A 379 -2.82 -22.43 0.49
N THR A 380 -1.88 -22.55 -0.44
CA THR A 380 -2.19 -22.70 -1.88
C THR A 380 -2.76 -24.09 -2.23
N SER A 381 -2.38 -25.13 -1.49
CA SER A 381 -2.89 -26.48 -1.70
C SER A 381 -4.32 -26.68 -1.18
N LEU A 382 -4.68 -26.00 -0.08
CA LEU A 382 -5.97 -26.16 0.58
C LEU A 382 -7.05 -25.23 0.05
N PHE A 383 -6.68 -24.04 -0.45
CA PHE A 383 -7.60 -23.02 -0.92
C PHE A 383 -7.06 -22.31 -2.16
N GLN A 384 -7.91 -22.12 -3.16
CA GLN A 384 -7.59 -21.19 -4.27
C GLN A 384 -7.67 -19.73 -3.80
N ILE A 385 -6.74 -19.33 -2.93
CA ILE A 385 -6.80 -18.04 -2.22
C ILE A 385 -6.41 -16.86 -3.12
N GLY A 386 -5.98 -17.09 -4.35
CA GLY A 386 -5.55 -16.05 -5.27
C GLY A 386 -4.05 -16.09 -5.56
N ALA A 387 -3.46 -14.94 -5.92
CA ALA A 387 -2.03 -14.85 -6.23
C ALA A 387 -1.23 -14.67 -4.94
N VAL A 388 -0.32 -15.58 -4.65
CA VAL A 388 0.61 -15.50 -3.51
C VAL A 388 1.96 -14.98 -4.01
N ILE A 389 2.46 -13.91 -3.41
CA ILE A 389 3.73 -13.28 -3.79
C ILE A 389 4.72 -13.41 -2.64
N ASP A 390 5.72 -14.24 -2.84
CA ASP A 390 6.85 -14.41 -1.91
C ASP A 390 7.81 -13.22 -2.02
N VAL A 391 7.60 -12.23 -1.16
CA VAL A 391 8.40 -11.01 -1.14
C VAL A 391 9.84 -11.29 -0.70
N SER A 392 10.04 -12.18 0.26
CA SER A 392 11.35 -12.55 0.75
C SER A 392 12.15 -13.33 -0.30
N GLY A 393 11.52 -14.30 -0.96
CA GLY A 393 12.14 -15.09 -2.04
C GLY A 393 12.52 -14.22 -3.24
N LEU A 394 11.60 -13.37 -3.73
CA LEU A 394 11.90 -12.42 -4.81
C LEU A 394 13.09 -11.52 -4.47
N THR A 395 13.13 -11.03 -3.22
CA THR A 395 14.23 -10.18 -2.77
C THR A 395 15.54 -10.96 -2.70
N ALA A 396 15.53 -12.15 -2.12
CA ALA A 396 16.73 -12.99 -1.98
C ALA A 396 17.34 -13.33 -3.33
N VAL A 397 16.52 -13.72 -4.29
CA VAL A 397 16.96 -14.04 -5.64
C VAL A 397 17.52 -12.81 -6.34
N PHE A 398 16.86 -11.65 -6.23
CA PHE A 398 17.35 -10.38 -6.80
C PHE A 398 18.73 -9.99 -6.23
N VAL A 399 18.88 -10.11 -4.91
CA VAL A 399 20.15 -9.80 -4.23
C VAL A 399 21.24 -10.77 -4.65
N ALA A 400 20.95 -12.07 -4.69
CA ALA A 400 21.92 -13.09 -5.11
C ALA A 400 22.41 -12.83 -6.53
N GLU A 401 21.51 -12.54 -7.49
CA GLU A 401 21.86 -12.16 -8.85
C GLU A 401 22.74 -10.91 -8.89
N SER A 402 22.39 -9.89 -8.13
CA SER A 402 23.18 -8.66 -8.04
C SER A 402 24.58 -8.92 -7.49
N MET A 403 24.70 -9.81 -6.50
CA MET A 403 25.98 -10.13 -5.85
C MET A 403 26.93 -10.93 -6.77
N ILE A 404 26.43 -11.74 -7.69
CA ILE A 404 27.24 -12.45 -8.66
C ILE A 404 27.62 -11.60 -9.89
N GLY A 405 27.21 -10.31 -9.91
CA GLY A 405 27.54 -9.36 -10.97
C GLY A 405 26.53 -9.33 -12.12
N SER A 406 25.47 -10.10 -12.03
CA SER A 406 24.29 -9.92 -12.87
C SER A 406 23.62 -8.58 -12.53
N LYS A 407 23.05 -7.91 -13.53
CA LYS A 407 22.28 -6.66 -13.32
C LYS A 407 20.81 -6.95 -13.60
N PRO A 408 20.08 -7.60 -12.66
CA PRO A 408 18.68 -7.94 -12.89
C PRO A 408 17.85 -6.66 -13.02
N TYR A 409 17.12 -6.53 -14.12
CA TYR A 409 16.13 -5.46 -14.29
C TYR A 409 14.87 -5.76 -13.48
N ALA A 410 14.46 -7.02 -13.46
CA ALA A 410 13.34 -7.51 -12.68
C ALA A 410 13.54 -8.97 -12.31
N VAL A 411 12.96 -9.36 -11.16
CA VAL A 411 12.74 -10.75 -10.77
C VAL A 411 11.25 -10.95 -10.57
N PHE A 412 10.71 -12.05 -11.04
CA PHE A 412 9.28 -12.36 -10.97
C PHE A 412 9.07 -13.87 -10.82
N PRO A 413 7.95 -14.29 -10.19
CA PRO A 413 7.63 -15.71 -10.07
C PRO A 413 7.14 -16.25 -11.42
N THR A 414 7.51 -17.49 -11.70
CA THR A 414 6.92 -18.34 -12.73
C THR A 414 5.98 -19.36 -12.06
N ALA A 415 5.49 -20.36 -12.80
CA ALA A 415 4.60 -21.38 -12.22
C ALA A 415 5.27 -22.21 -11.10
N THR A 416 6.58 -22.47 -11.21
CA THR A 416 7.32 -23.39 -10.33
C THR A 416 8.63 -22.82 -9.82
N SER A 417 9.04 -21.65 -10.33
CA SER A 417 10.38 -21.08 -10.09
C SER A 417 10.34 -19.57 -10.05
N PHE A 418 11.52 -18.96 -9.96
CA PHE A 418 11.73 -17.54 -10.21
C PHE A 418 12.48 -17.35 -11.53
N ALA A 419 12.19 -16.25 -12.19
CA ALA A 419 12.93 -15.84 -13.35
C ALA A 419 13.47 -14.42 -13.19
N SER A 420 14.64 -14.13 -13.75
CA SER A 420 15.18 -12.78 -13.85
C SER A 420 15.18 -12.31 -15.29
N LEU A 421 14.93 -11.04 -15.46
CA LEU A 421 15.15 -10.31 -16.72
C LEU A 421 16.38 -9.46 -16.55
N HIS A 422 17.36 -9.60 -17.44
CA HIS A 422 18.59 -8.83 -17.41
C HIS A 422 18.41 -7.45 -18.04
N ALA A 423 19.10 -6.43 -17.46
CA ALA A 423 18.93 -5.05 -17.90
C ALA A 423 19.50 -4.76 -19.29
N GLU A 424 20.59 -5.43 -19.66
CA GLU A 424 21.35 -5.15 -20.88
C GLU A 424 20.91 -6.03 -22.05
N THR A 425 20.74 -7.33 -21.83
CA THR A 425 20.42 -8.30 -22.89
C THR A 425 18.92 -8.48 -23.09
N LEU A 426 18.10 -8.10 -22.11
CA LEU A 426 16.66 -8.38 -22.05
C LEU A 426 16.33 -9.87 -22.13
N GLU A 427 17.30 -10.73 -21.80
CA GLU A 427 17.11 -12.16 -21.72
C GLU A 427 16.52 -12.56 -20.38
N VAL A 428 15.70 -13.59 -20.41
CA VAL A 428 15.13 -14.18 -19.20
C VAL A 428 15.89 -15.43 -18.84
N SER A 429 16.34 -15.47 -17.61
CA SER A 429 17.01 -16.63 -17.01
C SER A 429 16.11 -17.26 -15.97
N ASP A 430 15.91 -18.57 -16.05
CA ASP A 430 15.27 -19.33 -14.97
C ASP A 430 16.25 -19.47 -13.81
N LEU A 431 15.79 -19.15 -12.61
CA LEU A 431 16.60 -19.12 -11.39
C LEU A 431 16.31 -20.28 -10.44
N GLY A 432 15.44 -21.19 -10.84
CA GLY A 432 15.02 -22.32 -10.01
C GLY A 432 13.98 -21.95 -8.92
N SER A 433 13.72 -22.90 -8.04
CA SER A 433 12.74 -22.77 -6.94
C SER A 433 13.13 -21.71 -5.91
N ALA A 434 12.15 -21.31 -5.09
CA ALA A 434 12.38 -20.38 -3.97
C ALA A 434 13.51 -20.91 -3.07
N PRO A 435 14.49 -20.05 -2.70
CA PRO A 435 15.54 -20.46 -1.78
C PRO A 435 14.96 -20.69 -0.38
N ALA A 436 15.16 -21.88 0.16
CA ALA A 436 14.81 -22.19 1.54
C ALA A 436 15.61 -21.30 2.52
N ARG A 437 15.26 -21.32 3.80
CA ARG A 437 16.06 -20.64 4.83
C ARG A 437 17.36 -21.41 5.04
N CYS A 438 18.47 -20.69 5.14
CA CYS A 438 19.73 -21.25 5.57
C CYS A 438 19.69 -21.51 7.08
N ASP A 439 20.09 -22.70 7.51
CA ASP A 439 20.34 -23.04 8.91
C ASP A 439 21.77 -22.65 9.35
N CYS A 440 22.35 -21.65 8.71
CA CYS A 440 23.68 -21.17 9.06
C CYS A 440 23.67 -20.53 10.46
N SER A 441 23.73 -21.34 11.48
CA SER A 441 24.10 -20.91 12.82
C SER A 441 25.62 -20.84 12.90
N LEU A 442 26.17 -19.66 13.12
CA LEU A 442 27.50 -19.51 13.67
C LEU A 442 27.48 -19.80 15.14
#